data_76280806a203d51a930717c64dfaadc2
#
_entry.id   76280806a203d51a930717c64dfaadc2
#
_cell.length_a   1.000
_cell.length_b   1.000
_cell.length_c   1.000
_cell.angle_alpha   90.00
_cell.angle_beta   90.00
_cell.angle_gamma   90.00
#
_symmetry.space_group_name_H-M   'P 1'
#
loop_
_entity.id
_entity.type
_entity.pdbx_description
1 polymer ?
#
loop_
_entity_poly.entity_id
_entity_poly.type
_entity_poly.pdbx_seq_one_letter_code
_entity_poly.pdbx_strand_id
1 'polypeptide(L)'
;MNKERVENAVRELLTALDQDITSEGMRDTPRRVAEMYVSQCTEEDAELERTFVTDKLNDLIMVRDIPMHSMCSHHLLPYYGRAHIAYIPHKRVLGLSKLARLVYSCCKGFTIQEEVTKDVADRLYEELECKGVMCVIEAVHTCMSLRGAKAIGASATTSAVRGVFRDAVAARGEFLSLINKGGPR
;
A
#
# COMPACT_ATOMS: atom_id res chain seq x y z
N MET A 1 14.58 11.50 10.56
CA MET A 1 13.44 12.45 10.80
C MET A 1 13.56 13.07 12.19
N ASN A 2 13.06 14.30 12.38
CA ASN A 2 13.12 14.98 13.67
C ASN A 2 11.71 14.98 14.32
N LYS A 3 11.49 13.99 15.21
CA LYS A 3 10.22 13.76 15.90
C LYS A 3 9.78 15.00 16.73
N GLU A 4 10.72 15.65 17.43
CA GLU A 4 10.43 16.82 18.25
C GLU A 4 9.90 17.99 17.41
N ARG A 5 10.48 18.21 16.22
CA ARG A 5 9.96 19.23 15.31
C ARG A 5 8.55 18.93 14.81
N VAL A 6 8.25 17.64 14.55
CA VAL A 6 6.90 17.21 14.17
C VAL A 6 5.92 17.44 15.32
N GLU A 7 6.31 17.08 16.55
CA GLU A 7 5.49 17.31 17.74
C GLU A 7 5.18 18.80 17.95
N ASN A 8 6.19 19.67 17.80
CA ASN A 8 6.00 21.12 17.92
C ASN A 8 5.09 21.69 16.82
N ALA A 9 5.19 21.18 15.58
CA ALA A 9 4.29 21.58 14.50
C ALA A 9 2.84 21.15 14.76
N VAL A 10 2.61 19.97 15.34
CA VAL A 10 1.28 19.52 15.74
C VAL A 10 0.72 20.37 16.88
N ARG A 11 1.56 20.74 17.85
CA ARG A 11 1.21 21.64 18.95
C ARG A 11 0.73 22.99 18.41
N GLU A 12 1.48 23.58 17.50
CA GLU A 12 1.13 24.84 16.85
C GLU A 12 -0.18 24.74 16.06
N LEU A 13 -0.36 23.64 15.29
CA LEU A 13 -1.59 23.40 14.56
C LEU A 13 -2.81 23.37 15.50
N LEU A 14 -2.72 22.64 16.61
CA LEU A 14 -3.82 22.53 17.58
C LEU A 14 -4.11 23.89 18.25
N THR A 15 -3.08 24.65 18.58
CA THR A 15 -3.21 26.01 19.14
C THR A 15 -3.90 26.96 18.14
N ALA A 16 -3.49 26.90 16.87
CA ALA A 16 -4.10 27.72 15.80
C ALA A 16 -5.56 27.34 15.51
N LEU A 17 -6.00 26.14 15.93
CA LEU A 17 -7.37 25.67 15.85
C LEU A 17 -8.15 25.90 17.17
N ASP A 18 -7.64 26.72 18.08
CA ASP A 18 -8.22 27.05 19.39
C ASP A 18 -8.52 25.82 20.28
N GLN A 19 -7.69 24.75 20.13
CA GLN A 19 -7.85 23.55 20.95
C GLN A 19 -7.09 23.69 22.27
N ASP A 20 -7.74 23.29 23.37
CA ASP A 20 -7.11 23.27 24.70
C ASP A 20 -6.17 22.06 24.83
N ILE A 21 -4.89 22.28 24.50
CA ILE A 21 -3.83 21.27 24.60
C ILE A 21 -3.36 21.01 26.05
N THR A 22 -3.89 21.73 27.04
CA THR A 22 -3.57 21.51 28.46
C THR A 22 -4.52 20.50 29.12
N SER A 23 -5.67 20.25 28.53
CA SER A 23 -6.66 19.30 29.01
C SER A 23 -6.09 17.88 29.08
N GLU A 24 -6.61 17.09 30.02
CA GLU A 24 -6.17 15.70 30.20
C GLU A 24 -6.27 14.84 28.93
N GLY A 25 -7.30 15.05 28.11
CA GLY A 25 -7.53 14.34 26.85
C GLY A 25 -6.57 14.73 25.72
N MET A 26 -6.07 15.97 25.72
CA MET A 26 -5.33 16.55 24.59
C MET A 26 -3.82 16.72 24.85
N ARG A 27 -3.38 16.77 26.09
CA ARG A 27 -1.98 17.08 26.46
C ARG A 27 -0.94 16.20 25.76
N ASP A 28 -1.28 14.91 25.51
CA ASP A 28 -0.41 13.94 24.85
C ASP A 28 -0.63 13.84 23.33
N THR A 29 -1.63 14.53 22.78
CA THR A 29 -1.98 14.46 21.36
C THR A 29 -0.85 14.88 20.43
N PRO A 30 -0.10 15.97 20.69
CA PRO A 30 1.03 16.34 19.83
C PRO A 30 2.07 15.22 19.70
N ARG A 31 2.43 14.60 20.81
CA ARG A 31 3.39 13.49 20.83
C ARG A 31 2.86 12.26 20.07
N ARG A 32 1.59 11.87 20.32
CA ARG A 32 0.97 10.70 19.67
C ARG A 32 0.87 10.87 18.16
N VAL A 33 0.49 12.06 17.70
CA VAL A 33 0.40 12.39 16.27
C VAL A 33 1.79 12.42 15.63
N ALA A 34 2.80 12.98 16.32
CA ALA A 34 4.16 12.95 15.84
C ALA A 34 4.70 11.51 15.69
N GLU A 35 4.44 10.64 16.67
CA GLU A 35 4.80 9.22 16.61
C GLU A 35 4.17 8.52 15.41
N MET A 36 2.88 8.75 15.17
CA MET A 36 2.14 8.20 14.02
C MET A 36 2.78 8.62 12.69
N TYR A 37 3.02 9.91 12.47
CA TYR A 37 3.61 10.40 11.22
C TYR A 37 5.06 9.94 11.04
N VAL A 38 5.87 9.94 12.10
CA VAL A 38 7.24 9.42 12.03
C VAL A 38 7.24 7.95 11.67
N SER A 39 6.40 7.13 12.31
CA SER A 39 6.25 5.70 11.99
C SER A 39 5.81 5.48 10.54
N GLN A 40 4.87 6.30 10.04
CA GLN A 40 4.40 6.21 8.66
C GLN A 40 5.51 6.54 7.65
N CYS A 41 6.38 7.50 7.97
CA CYS A 41 7.46 7.94 7.07
C CYS A 41 8.79 7.19 7.28
N THR A 42 8.89 6.29 8.27
CA THR A 42 10.09 5.47 8.45
C THR A 42 10.09 4.37 7.39
N GLU A 43 11.12 4.36 6.56
CA GLU A 43 11.30 3.33 5.54
C GLU A 43 11.48 1.97 6.20
N GLU A 44 10.77 0.98 5.69
CA GLU A 44 10.99 -0.43 5.95
C GLU A 44 11.34 -1.08 4.63
N ASP A 45 12.59 -1.47 4.47
CA ASP A 45 13.00 -2.15 3.25
C ASP A 45 12.36 -3.54 3.18
N ALA A 46 11.66 -3.80 2.09
CA ALA A 46 11.17 -5.14 1.78
C ALA A 46 12.25 -5.88 1.00
N GLU A 47 13.28 -6.38 1.70
CA GLU A 47 14.27 -7.27 1.07
C GLU A 47 13.55 -8.42 0.34
N LEU A 48 13.56 -8.41 -0.98
CA LEU A 48 13.02 -9.49 -1.82
C LEU A 48 14.05 -10.59 -2.11
N GLU A 49 15.24 -10.50 -1.53
CA GLU A 49 16.37 -11.40 -1.82
C GLU A 49 16.12 -12.88 -1.49
N ARG A 50 15.21 -13.20 -0.55
CA ARG A 50 14.89 -14.59 -0.23
C ARG A 50 13.96 -15.20 -1.28
N THR A 51 14.55 -15.66 -2.37
CA THR A 51 13.89 -16.36 -3.44
C THR A 51 14.34 -17.82 -3.50
N PHE A 52 13.51 -18.67 -4.07
CA PHE A 52 13.80 -20.08 -4.28
C PHE A 52 13.93 -20.34 -5.78
N VAL A 53 14.96 -21.07 -6.18
CA VAL A 53 15.12 -21.48 -7.58
C VAL A 53 14.04 -22.49 -7.93
N THR A 54 13.38 -22.30 -9.06
CA THR A 54 12.44 -23.24 -9.63
C THR A 54 12.49 -23.20 -11.15
N ASP A 55 12.59 -24.34 -11.77
CA ASP A 55 12.49 -24.57 -13.22
C ASP A 55 11.16 -25.25 -13.62
N LYS A 56 10.32 -25.55 -12.61
CA LYS A 56 9.09 -26.34 -12.78
C LYS A 56 7.80 -25.51 -12.72
N LEU A 57 7.87 -24.28 -12.21
CA LEU A 57 6.69 -23.42 -12.00
C LEU A 57 6.61 -22.36 -13.08
N ASN A 58 5.57 -22.44 -13.89
CA ASN A 58 5.24 -21.46 -14.93
C ASN A 58 3.82 -20.91 -14.78
N ASP A 59 3.12 -21.36 -13.73
CA ASP A 59 1.74 -20.99 -13.49
C ASP A 59 1.65 -19.68 -12.69
N LEU A 60 0.49 -19.06 -12.73
CA LEU A 60 0.20 -17.85 -11.99
C LEU A 60 0.24 -18.11 -10.47
N ILE A 61 1.06 -17.33 -9.76
CA ILE A 61 1.08 -17.28 -8.30
C ILE A 61 0.41 -16.01 -7.86
N MET A 62 -0.57 -16.09 -6.95
CA MET A 62 -1.33 -14.96 -6.47
C MET A 62 -1.39 -14.92 -4.96
N VAL A 63 -1.21 -13.71 -4.40
CA VAL A 63 -1.61 -13.38 -3.02
C VAL A 63 -2.62 -12.24 -3.11
N ARG A 64 -3.77 -12.44 -2.48
CA ARG A 64 -4.85 -11.47 -2.47
C ARG A 64 -5.22 -11.05 -1.06
N ASP A 65 -6.03 -10.01 -0.97
CA ASP A 65 -6.54 -9.47 0.29
C ASP A 65 -5.43 -9.03 1.26
N ILE A 66 -4.27 -8.60 0.72
CA ILE A 66 -3.19 -8.03 1.53
C ILE A 66 -3.69 -6.71 2.10
N PRO A 67 -3.88 -6.59 3.43
CA PRO A 67 -4.31 -5.33 4.01
C PRO A 67 -3.25 -4.26 3.75
N MET A 68 -3.69 -3.05 3.43
CA MET A 68 -2.77 -1.93 3.23
C MET A 68 -3.37 -0.63 3.75
N HIS A 69 -2.51 0.27 4.15
CA HIS A 69 -2.86 1.66 4.46
C HIS A 69 -1.68 2.57 4.13
N SER A 70 -1.99 3.80 3.79
CA SER A 70 -1.01 4.86 3.60
C SER A 70 -1.63 6.23 3.88
N MET A 71 -0.85 7.29 3.74
CA MET A 71 -1.28 8.67 3.94
C MET A 71 -1.33 9.39 2.60
N CYS A 72 -2.50 9.92 2.26
CA CYS A 72 -2.68 10.69 1.03
C CYS A 72 -1.79 11.95 1.06
N SER A 73 -0.92 12.10 0.06
CA SER A 73 0.02 13.22 -0.04
C SER A 73 -0.66 14.60 -0.17
N HIS A 74 -1.89 14.64 -0.68
CA HIS A 74 -2.63 15.88 -0.92
C HIS A 74 -3.28 16.46 0.34
N HIS A 75 -3.66 15.62 1.31
CA HIS A 75 -4.49 16.04 2.45
C HIS A 75 -3.96 15.54 3.80
N LEU A 76 -2.88 14.76 3.82
CA LEU A 76 -2.33 14.12 5.02
C LEU A 76 -3.36 13.29 5.80
N LEU A 77 -4.35 12.77 5.09
CA LEU A 77 -5.38 11.88 5.62
C LEU A 77 -5.13 10.45 5.19
N PRO A 78 -5.48 9.44 6.02
CA PRO A 78 -5.25 8.05 5.67
C PRO A 78 -6.16 7.59 4.52
N TYR A 79 -5.64 6.66 3.74
CA TYR A 79 -6.43 5.76 2.91
C TYR A 79 -6.03 4.33 3.21
N TYR A 80 -6.97 3.42 3.10
CA TYR A 80 -6.77 2.02 3.48
C TYR A 80 -7.63 1.09 2.64
N GLY A 81 -7.17 -0.13 2.49
CA GLY A 81 -7.86 -1.11 1.66
C GLY A 81 -7.10 -2.42 1.54
N ARG A 82 -7.08 -2.97 0.33
CA ARG A 82 -6.48 -4.25 0.03
C ARG A 82 -5.69 -4.20 -1.26
N ALA A 83 -4.56 -4.87 -1.28
CA ALA A 83 -3.78 -5.13 -2.47
C ALA A 83 -3.90 -6.60 -2.88
N HIS A 84 -3.95 -6.83 -4.19
CA HIS A 84 -3.96 -8.13 -4.82
C HIS A 84 -2.83 -8.18 -5.81
N ILE A 85 -1.94 -9.16 -5.69
CA ILE A 85 -0.74 -9.28 -6.52
C ILE A 85 -0.71 -10.67 -7.13
N ALA A 86 -0.47 -10.73 -8.43
CA ALA A 86 -0.11 -11.96 -9.10
C ALA A 86 1.18 -11.78 -9.90
N TYR A 87 1.95 -12.86 -10.02
CA TYR A 87 3.09 -12.91 -10.90
C TYR A 87 3.23 -14.31 -11.54
N ILE A 88 3.86 -14.34 -12.70
CA ILE A 88 4.24 -15.58 -13.37
C ILE A 88 5.76 -15.72 -13.24
N PRO A 89 6.27 -16.73 -12.51
CA PRO A 89 7.70 -16.87 -12.28
C PRO A 89 8.45 -17.19 -13.58
N HIS A 90 9.74 -16.88 -13.60
CA HIS A 90 10.67 -17.34 -14.63
C HIS A 90 11.57 -18.45 -14.08
N LYS A 91 12.57 -18.09 -13.28
CA LYS A 91 13.52 -19.02 -12.68
C LYS A 91 13.44 -19.07 -11.16
N ARG A 92 12.75 -18.11 -10.56
CA ARG A 92 12.71 -17.93 -9.10
C ARG A 92 11.29 -17.66 -8.64
N VAL A 93 10.98 -18.13 -7.45
CA VAL A 93 9.75 -17.80 -6.72
C VAL A 93 10.07 -17.10 -5.43
N LEU A 94 9.18 -16.21 -5.04
CA LEU A 94 9.27 -15.42 -3.83
C LEU A 94 8.47 -16.06 -2.69
N GLY A 95 8.98 -15.99 -1.47
CA GLY A 95 8.19 -16.37 -0.30
C GLY A 95 6.93 -15.48 -0.20
N LEU A 96 5.74 -16.05 -0.01
CA LEU A 96 4.46 -15.34 -0.08
C LEU A 96 4.37 -14.14 0.87
N SER A 97 4.98 -14.23 2.06
CA SER A 97 5.05 -13.12 3.02
C SER A 97 5.83 -11.90 2.51
N LYS A 98 6.71 -12.09 1.54
CA LYS A 98 7.49 -10.99 0.96
C LYS A 98 6.62 -10.07 0.09
N LEU A 99 5.57 -10.61 -0.53
CA LEU A 99 4.59 -9.80 -1.27
C LEU A 99 3.86 -8.82 -0.35
N ALA A 100 3.48 -9.26 0.86
CA ALA A 100 2.87 -8.36 1.84
C ALA A 100 3.86 -7.27 2.31
N ARG A 101 5.11 -7.64 2.59
CA ARG A 101 6.15 -6.67 2.97
C ARG A 101 6.44 -5.66 1.86
N LEU A 102 6.43 -6.09 0.59
CA LEU A 102 6.57 -5.19 -0.55
C LEU A 102 5.45 -4.15 -0.57
N VAL A 103 4.19 -4.58 -0.40
CA VAL A 103 3.07 -3.64 -0.31
C VAL A 103 3.27 -2.64 0.81
N TYR A 104 3.61 -3.11 2.02
CA TYR A 104 3.83 -2.23 3.17
C TYR A 104 4.97 -1.24 2.94
N SER A 105 6.08 -1.67 2.35
CA SER A 105 7.20 -0.81 1.98
C SER A 105 6.78 0.29 0.99
N CYS A 106 6.03 -0.06 -0.07
CA CYS A 106 5.53 0.92 -1.05
C CYS A 106 4.47 1.87 -0.47
N CYS A 107 3.82 1.51 0.64
CA CYS A 107 2.82 2.35 1.33
C CYS A 107 3.44 3.36 2.30
N LYS A 108 4.75 3.35 2.51
CA LYS A 108 5.42 4.28 3.43
C LYS A 108 5.47 5.70 2.89
N GLY A 109 5.45 6.66 3.80
CA GLY A 109 5.45 8.08 3.46
C GLY A 109 4.06 8.63 3.12
N PHE A 110 4.08 9.76 2.43
CA PHE A 110 2.88 10.40 1.86
C PHE A 110 2.82 10.03 0.39
N THR A 111 1.83 9.25 0.00
CA THR A 111 1.76 8.62 -1.32
C THR A 111 0.43 8.92 -2.03
N ILE A 112 0.36 8.57 -3.29
CA ILE A 112 -0.90 8.42 -4.02
C ILE A 112 -1.07 6.95 -4.41
N GLN A 113 -2.30 6.47 -4.42
CA GLN A 113 -2.60 5.05 -4.65
C GLN A 113 -2.07 4.54 -6.01
N GLU A 114 -2.12 5.38 -7.02
CA GLU A 114 -1.64 5.08 -8.37
C GLU A 114 -0.14 4.79 -8.41
N GLU A 115 0.65 5.59 -7.67
CA GLU A 115 2.11 5.36 -7.54
C GLU A 115 2.39 4.10 -6.76
N VAL A 116 1.74 3.89 -5.62
CA VAL A 116 1.89 2.65 -4.83
C VAL A 116 1.61 1.42 -5.68
N THR A 117 0.53 1.43 -6.47
CA THR A 117 0.16 0.32 -7.34
C THR A 117 1.21 0.05 -8.40
N LYS A 118 1.75 1.11 -8.99
CA LYS A 118 2.81 1.07 -9.98
C LYS A 118 4.11 0.54 -9.37
N ASP A 119 4.51 1.08 -8.23
CA ASP A 119 5.79 0.75 -7.58
C ASP A 119 5.83 -0.70 -7.09
N VAL A 120 4.71 -1.22 -6.56
CA VAL A 120 4.59 -2.64 -6.23
C VAL A 120 4.81 -3.52 -7.46
N ALA A 121 4.20 -3.16 -8.59
CA ALA A 121 4.33 -3.93 -9.82
C ALA A 121 5.75 -3.83 -10.42
N ASP A 122 6.35 -2.64 -10.42
CA ASP A 122 7.69 -2.40 -10.95
C ASP A 122 8.74 -3.12 -10.13
N ARG A 123 8.78 -2.91 -8.82
CA ARG A 123 9.75 -3.55 -7.94
C ARG A 123 9.67 -5.08 -8.02
N LEU A 124 8.47 -5.65 -7.98
CA LEU A 124 8.32 -7.10 -8.09
C LEU A 124 8.80 -7.62 -9.45
N TYR A 125 8.53 -6.90 -10.55
CA TYR A 125 8.93 -7.30 -11.88
C TYR A 125 10.44 -7.24 -12.08
N GLU A 126 11.09 -6.18 -11.59
CA GLU A 126 12.51 -5.93 -11.74
C GLU A 126 13.34 -6.81 -10.80
N GLU A 127 12.99 -6.87 -9.49
CA GLU A 127 13.79 -7.59 -8.50
C GLU A 127 13.66 -9.13 -8.62
N LEU A 128 12.50 -9.64 -9.07
CA LEU A 128 12.29 -11.07 -9.26
C LEU A 128 12.63 -11.57 -10.67
N GLU A 129 12.80 -10.65 -11.63
CA GLU A 129 13.00 -10.99 -13.06
C GLU A 129 11.96 -11.99 -13.58
N CYS A 130 10.71 -11.85 -13.15
CA CYS A 130 9.62 -12.74 -13.49
C CYS A 130 9.05 -12.45 -14.90
N LYS A 131 8.27 -13.37 -15.45
CA LYS A 131 7.67 -13.22 -16.80
C LYS A 131 6.63 -12.11 -16.87
N GLY A 132 5.97 -11.82 -15.75
CA GLY A 132 4.98 -10.77 -15.66
C GLY A 132 4.43 -10.60 -14.26
N VAL A 133 3.87 -9.41 -14.01
CA VAL A 133 3.23 -9.02 -12.76
C VAL A 133 1.92 -8.31 -13.05
N MET A 134 0.92 -8.54 -12.21
CA MET A 134 -0.28 -7.72 -12.12
C MET A 134 -0.55 -7.37 -10.65
N CYS A 135 -0.75 -6.08 -10.39
CA CYS A 135 -1.14 -5.57 -9.09
C CYS A 135 -2.47 -4.82 -9.23
N VAL A 136 -3.40 -5.06 -8.30
CA VAL A 136 -4.65 -4.31 -8.15
C VAL A 136 -4.74 -3.87 -6.70
N ILE A 137 -5.07 -2.58 -6.50
CA ILE A 137 -5.33 -2.01 -5.17
C ILE A 137 -6.73 -1.41 -5.16
N GLU A 138 -7.49 -1.77 -4.13
CA GLU A 138 -8.81 -1.20 -3.84
C GLU A 138 -8.76 -0.54 -2.46
N ALA A 139 -9.04 0.76 -2.40
CA ALA A 139 -8.96 1.50 -1.13
C ALA A 139 -10.04 2.57 -0.97
N VAL A 140 -10.41 2.80 0.27
CA VAL A 140 -11.25 3.91 0.70
C VAL A 140 -10.35 5.08 1.09
N HIS A 141 -10.63 6.24 0.52
CA HIS A 141 -9.89 7.47 0.78
C HIS A 141 -10.68 8.37 1.72
N THR A 142 -10.19 8.57 2.96
CA THR A 142 -10.87 9.43 3.93
C THR A 142 -10.91 10.89 3.47
N CYS A 143 -9.97 11.31 2.65
CA CYS A 143 -9.99 12.65 2.04
C CYS A 143 -11.15 12.86 1.06
N MET A 144 -11.76 11.79 0.54
CA MET A 144 -12.96 11.85 -0.30
C MET A 144 -14.25 11.76 0.54
N SER A 145 -14.25 11.05 1.66
CA SER A 145 -15.45 10.81 2.47
C SER A 145 -15.67 11.86 3.56
N LEU A 146 -14.61 12.36 4.21
CA LEU A 146 -14.72 13.27 5.36
C LEU A 146 -14.89 14.74 4.97
N ARG A 147 -14.49 15.11 3.77
CA ARG A 147 -14.51 16.50 3.27
C ARG A 147 -14.83 16.58 1.78
N GLY A 148 -14.98 17.79 1.25
CA GLY A 148 -15.14 18.06 -0.18
C GLY A 148 -16.30 17.30 -0.78
N ALA A 149 -16.04 16.30 -1.57
CA ALA A 149 -17.03 15.50 -2.28
C ALA A 149 -17.98 14.70 -1.37
N LYS A 150 -17.57 14.44 -0.13
CA LYS A 150 -18.35 13.63 0.86
C LYS A 150 -18.85 12.29 0.28
N ALA A 151 -18.01 11.66 -0.54
CA ALA A 151 -18.30 10.41 -1.24
C ALA A 151 -18.20 9.20 -0.29
N ILE A 152 -19.14 9.12 0.65
CA ILE A 152 -19.20 8.04 1.64
C ILE A 152 -19.48 6.73 0.93
N GLY A 153 -18.67 5.70 1.21
CA GLY A 153 -18.80 4.38 0.58
C GLY A 153 -18.13 4.24 -0.78
N ALA A 154 -17.58 5.33 -1.35
CA ALA A 154 -16.78 5.23 -2.57
C ALA A 154 -15.41 4.61 -2.28
N SER A 155 -14.95 3.74 -3.18
CA SER A 155 -13.59 3.20 -3.21
C SER A 155 -12.93 3.52 -4.53
N ALA A 156 -11.61 3.67 -4.50
CA ALA A 156 -10.79 3.80 -5.70
C ALA A 156 -10.15 2.44 -6.02
N THR A 157 -10.17 2.05 -7.29
CA THR A 157 -9.47 0.86 -7.77
C THR A 157 -8.40 1.28 -8.76
N THR A 158 -7.17 0.86 -8.53
CA THR A 158 -6.04 1.07 -9.43
C THR A 158 -5.41 -0.25 -9.83
N SER A 159 -4.84 -0.32 -11.03
CA SER A 159 -4.18 -1.53 -11.53
C SER A 159 -2.90 -1.20 -12.28
N ALA A 160 -1.90 -2.07 -12.14
CA ALA A 160 -0.65 -2.02 -12.90
C ALA A 160 -0.28 -3.40 -13.42
N VAL A 161 0.18 -3.47 -14.67
CA VAL A 161 0.58 -4.71 -15.33
C VAL A 161 1.98 -4.59 -15.91
N ARG A 162 2.77 -5.68 -15.85
CA ARG A 162 4.12 -5.77 -16.42
C ARG A 162 4.30 -7.11 -17.15
N GLY A 163 5.23 -7.13 -18.08
CA GLY A 163 5.59 -8.32 -18.83
C GLY A 163 4.39 -8.93 -19.56
N VAL A 164 4.28 -10.26 -19.53
CA VAL A 164 3.27 -11.04 -20.29
C VAL A 164 1.83 -10.66 -19.99
N PHE A 165 1.53 -10.10 -18.83
CA PHE A 165 0.16 -9.63 -18.53
C PHE A 165 -0.29 -8.47 -19.43
N ARG A 166 0.61 -7.76 -20.11
CA ARG A 166 0.22 -6.71 -21.06
C ARG A 166 -0.56 -7.28 -22.23
N ASP A 167 -0.14 -8.42 -22.74
CA ASP A 167 -0.68 -9.02 -23.97
C ASP A 167 -1.58 -10.23 -23.69
N ALA A 168 -1.37 -10.95 -22.59
CA ALA A 168 -2.11 -12.15 -22.21
C ALA A 168 -3.46 -11.81 -21.56
N VAL A 169 -4.48 -11.53 -22.37
CA VAL A 169 -5.85 -11.23 -21.89
C VAL A 169 -6.40 -12.34 -21.00
N ALA A 170 -6.12 -13.61 -21.33
CA ALA A 170 -6.57 -14.77 -20.56
C ALA A 170 -5.98 -14.78 -19.14
N ALA A 171 -4.67 -14.51 -18.98
CA ALA A 171 -4.02 -14.45 -17.67
C ALA A 171 -4.56 -13.31 -16.81
N ARG A 172 -4.83 -12.13 -17.41
CA ARG A 172 -5.53 -11.04 -16.71
C ARG A 172 -6.93 -11.45 -16.26
N GLY A 173 -7.68 -12.12 -17.14
CA GLY A 173 -9.03 -12.61 -16.85
C GLY A 173 -9.03 -13.62 -15.70
N GLU A 174 -8.07 -14.55 -15.68
CA GLU A 174 -7.88 -15.49 -14.58
C GLU A 174 -7.62 -14.77 -13.26
N PHE A 175 -6.65 -13.85 -13.23
CA PHE A 175 -6.34 -13.06 -12.03
C PHE A 175 -7.57 -12.33 -11.49
N LEU A 176 -8.30 -11.57 -12.33
CA LEU A 176 -9.49 -10.83 -11.92
C LEU A 176 -10.62 -11.77 -11.45
N SER A 177 -10.77 -12.93 -12.07
CA SER A 177 -11.70 -13.97 -11.61
C SER A 177 -11.35 -14.50 -10.23
N LEU A 178 -10.04 -14.69 -9.96
CA LEU A 178 -9.57 -15.15 -8.65
C LEU A 178 -9.72 -14.10 -7.54
N ILE A 179 -9.61 -12.81 -7.83
CA ILE A 179 -9.92 -11.74 -6.87
C ILE A 179 -11.37 -11.85 -6.42
N ASN A 180 -12.29 -12.02 -7.36
CA ASN A 180 -13.74 -12.01 -7.10
C ASN A 180 -14.25 -13.31 -6.43
N LYS A 181 -13.48 -14.40 -6.46
CA LYS A 181 -13.83 -15.62 -5.73
C LYS A 181 -13.55 -15.40 -4.24
N GLY A 182 -14.58 -15.46 -3.39
CA GLY A 182 -14.43 -15.36 -1.94
C GLY A 182 -13.28 -16.24 -1.43
N GLY A 183 -12.41 -15.68 -0.57
CA GLY A 183 -11.31 -16.42 0.06
C GLY A 183 -11.80 -17.38 1.15
N PRO A 184 -10.91 -18.23 1.66
CA PRO A 184 -11.18 -18.95 2.91
C PRO A 184 -11.51 -17.91 3.98
N ARG A 185 -12.61 -18.13 4.69
CA ARG A 185 -13.08 -17.29 5.81
C ARG A 185 -12.37 -17.71 7.08
#